data_2469871f5469b284883251b42e8a8a73
#
_entry.id   2469871f5469b284883251b42e8a8a73
#
_cell.length_a   1.000
_cell.length_b   1.000
_cell.length_c   1.000
_cell.angle_alpha   90.00
_cell.angle_beta   90.00
_cell.angle_gamma   90.00
#
_symmetry.space_group_name_H-M   'P 1'
#
loop_
_entity.id
_entity.type
_entity.pdbx_description
1 polymer ?
#
loop_
_entity_poly.entity_id
_entity_poly.type
_entity_poly.pdbx_seq_one_letter_code
_entity_poly.pdbx_strand_id
1 'polypeptide(L)'
;MSVNLSQVIFSYDTSRKARLSGEYYLKVDNLNIKDTNEFIAIVGHTGSGKSTLTHLLNRLLVPQKGKLVVDEKEVTKRTKLLPIRKKVGLVFQFPEYQIFEDTVLKDVSFGPKNFKLDNPETLAIEAMETLGIADLKDRNPFTLSGGQMRKVAIAGILASKPDILVLDEPTVGLDSASKEELLEFLKDLNETKHISIVLITHDMEVVTKYCRRTIVLKKGNILYDGDSLELFRDEKLVEDAHLDYPHLTKIMIELKKKYNLDIDPYKYDAASAFNELEKALIGGKHE
;
A
#
# COMPACT_ATOMS: atom_id res chain seq x y z
N MET A 1 -15.12 -7.73 8.45
CA MET A 1 -15.09 -6.27 8.47
C MET A 1 -14.59 -5.77 7.13
N SER A 2 -14.93 -4.57 6.67
CA SER A 2 -14.46 -4.07 5.38
C SER A 2 -14.58 -2.55 5.31
N VAL A 3 -13.79 -1.98 4.40
CA VAL A 3 -13.96 -0.59 3.95
C VAL A 3 -14.48 -0.65 2.51
N ASN A 4 -15.70 -0.13 2.30
CA ASN A 4 -16.37 -0.14 1.01
C ASN A 4 -16.57 1.28 0.51
N LEU A 5 -16.20 1.52 -0.74
CA LEU A 5 -16.55 2.72 -1.49
C LEU A 5 -17.52 2.34 -2.60
N SER A 6 -18.66 3.05 -2.69
CA SER A 6 -19.67 2.83 -3.73
C SER A 6 -20.05 4.14 -4.38
N GLN A 7 -19.91 4.22 -5.71
CA GLN A 7 -20.24 5.38 -6.53
C GLN A 7 -19.63 6.69 -6.00
N VAL A 8 -18.39 6.58 -5.47
CA VAL A 8 -17.67 7.70 -4.87
C VAL A 8 -17.15 8.63 -5.94
N ILE A 9 -17.42 9.92 -5.78
CA ILE A 9 -16.84 11.01 -6.58
C ILE A 9 -16.19 11.99 -5.62
N PHE A 10 -14.94 12.35 -5.91
CA PHE A 10 -14.18 13.32 -5.16
C PHE A 10 -13.51 14.35 -6.08
N SER A 11 -13.55 15.62 -5.69
CA SER A 11 -12.79 16.70 -6.31
C SER A 11 -12.25 17.63 -5.23
N TYR A 12 -11.05 18.16 -5.42
CA TYR A 12 -10.49 19.22 -4.58
C TYR A 12 -11.16 20.57 -4.85
N ASP A 13 -11.60 20.80 -6.10
CA ASP A 13 -12.38 21.99 -6.44
C ASP A 13 -13.87 21.77 -6.11
N THR A 14 -14.36 22.51 -5.12
CA THR A 14 -15.76 22.48 -4.68
C THR A 14 -16.57 23.64 -5.25
N SER A 15 -16.01 24.40 -6.20
CA SER A 15 -16.69 25.53 -6.83
C SER A 15 -17.96 25.09 -7.56
N ARG A 16 -18.90 26.04 -7.73
CA ARG A 16 -20.13 25.79 -8.49
C ARG A 16 -19.82 25.39 -9.95
N LYS A 17 -18.75 25.97 -10.54
CA LYS A 17 -18.30 25.67 -11.91
C LYS A 17 -17.84 24.22 -12.04
N ALA A 18 -16.97 23.74 -11.16
CA ALA A 18 -16.48 22.36 -11.16
C ALA A 18 -17.62 21.35 -10.95
N ARG A 19 -18.58 21.67 -10.08
CA ARG A 19 -19.76 20.80 -9.88
C ARG A 19 -20.67 20.72 -11.11
N LEU A 20 -20.77 21.77 -11.89
CA LEU A 20 -21.58 21.82 -13.12
C LEU A 20 -20.86 21.18 -14.32
N SER A 21 -19.52 21.32 -14.42
CA SER A 21 -18.72 20.68 -15.47
C SER A 21 -18.63 19.16 -15.31
N GLY A 22 -18.96 18.63 -14.12
CA GLY A 22 -18.81 17.19 -13.83
C GLY A 22 -17.35 16.76 -13.69
N GLU A 23 -16.41 17.69 -13.58
CA GLU A 23 -15.00 17.39 -13.35
C GLU A 23 -14.80 16.75 -11.98
N TYR A 24 -14.06 15.67 -11.96
CA TYR A 24 -13.69 14.96 -10.74
C TYR A 24 -12.20 14.64 -10.74
N TYR A 25 -11.65 14.54 -9.54
CA TYR A 25 -10.26 14.11 -9.33
C TYR A 25 -10.15 12.60 -9.13
N LEU A 26 -11.16 12.02 -8.47
CA LEU A 26 -11.25 10.59 -8.25
C LEU A 26 -12.72 10.13 -8.40
N LYS A 27 -12.90 9.04 -9.15
CA LYS A 27 -14.16 8.33 -9.28
C LYS A 27 -13.96 6.85 -9.00
N VAL A 28 -14.70 6.32 -8.03
CA VAL A 28 -14.67 4.91 -7.64
C VAL A 28 -16.08 4.37 -7.70
N ASP A 29 -16.36 3.52 -8.69
CA ASP A 29 -17.68 2.92 -8.85
C ASP A 29 -17.93 1.88 -7.76
N ASN A 30 -16.95 1.02 -7.49
CA ASN A 30 -16.98 0.07 -6.39
C ASN A 30 -15.56 -0.31 -5.99
N LEU A 31 -15.27 -0.32 -4.69
CA LEU A 31 -14.03 -0.83 -4.12
C LEU A 31 -14.33 -1.39 -2.73
N ASN A 32 -13.91 -2.63 -2.51
CA ASN A 32 -14.00 -3.27 -1.21
C ASN A 32 -12.60 -3.69 -0.75
N ILE A 33 -12.17 -3.21 0.41
CA ILE A 33 -10.95 -3.64 1.09
C ILE A 33 -11.37 -4.37 2.37
N LYS A 34 -11.02 -5.63 2.47
CA LYS A 34 -11.34 -6.48 3.62
C LYS A 34 -10.21 -6.39 4.66
N ASP A 35 -10.54 -6.60 5.91
CA ASP A 35 -9.59 -6.73 7.02
C ASP A 35 -9.09 -8.18 7.20
N THR A 36 -9.35 -9.03 6.22
CA THR A 36 -9.04 -10.45 6.26
C THR A 36 -7.74 -10.77 5.53
N ASN A 37 -6.64 -10.24 6.04
CA ASN A 37 -5.31 -10.65 5.59
C ASN A 37 -5.03 -10.38 4.09
N GLU A 38 -5.57 -9.28 3.54
CA GLU A 38 -5.23 -8.85 2.17
C GLU A 38 -3.88 -8.13 2.15
N PHE A 39 -3.05 -8.42 1.15
CA PHE A 39 -1.87 -7.60 0.82
C PHE A 39 -2.10 -7.01 -0.58
N ILE A 40 -2.46 -5.72 -0.61
CA ILE A 40 -2.95 -5.02 -1.79
C ILE A 40 -1.92 -3.98 -2.24
N ALA A 41 -1.58 -3.96 -3.53
CA ALA A 41 -0.88 -2.83 -4.13
C ALA A 41 -1.87 -1.83 -4.72
N ILE A 42 -1.61 -0.53 -4.56
CA ILE A 42 -2.23 0.54 -5.35
C ILE A 42 -1.15 1.14 -6.24
N VAL A 43 -1.31 0.99 -7.55
CA VAL A 43 -0.34 1.44 -8.55
C VAL A 43 -0.95 2.41 -9.55
N GLY A 44 -0.11 3.09 -10.32
CA GLY A 44 -0.52 4.05 -11.34
C GLY A 44 0.43 5.25 -11.36
N HIS A 45 0.41 6.01 -12.45
CA HIS A 45 1.31 7.17 -12.61
C HIS A 45 1.06 8.26 -11.54
N THR A 46 2.00 9.19 -11.41
CA THR A 46 1.86 10.35 -10.53
C THR A 46 0.61 11.17 -10.91
N GLY A 47 -0.17 11.58 -9.92
CA GLY A 47 -1.43 12.29 -10.15
C GLY A 47 -2.63 11.40 -10.56
N SER A 48 -2.50 10.07 -10.57
CA SER A 48 -3.62 9.17 -10.88
C SER A 48 -4.69 9.08 -9.78
N GLY A 49 -4.44 9.61 -8.59
CA GLY A 49 -5.40 9.62 -7.48
C GLY A 49 -5.11 8.66 -6.33
N LYS A 50 -3.93 7.99 -6.31
CA LYS A 50 -3.56 6.99 -5.28
C LYS A 50 -3.67 7.53 -3.86
N SER A 51 -2.93 8.59 -3.53
CA SER A 51 -2.97 9.19 -2.19
C SER A 51 -4.36 9.78 -1.85
N THR A 52 -5.10 10.27 -2.85
CA THR A 52 -6.49 10.71 -2.64
C THR A 52 -7.39 9.55 -2.23
N LEU A 53 -7.23 8.38 -2.89
CA LEU A 53 -7.97 7.18 -2.53
C LEU A 53 -7.66 6.75 -1.09
N THR A 54 -6.38 6.68 -0.70
CA THR A 54 -5.99 6.29 0.66
C THR A 54 -6.45 7.28 1.72
N HIS A 55 -6.47 8.57 1.42
CA HIS A 55 -7.03 9.60 2.30
C HIS A 55 -8.55 9.47 2.49
N LEU A 56 -9.28 8.97 1.49
CA LEU A 56 -10.70 8.63 1.64
C LEU A 56 -10.88 7.42 2.57
N LEU A 57 -10.04 6.37 2.45
CA LEU A 57 -10.12 5.17 3.28
C LEU A 57 -9.99 5.49 4.78
N ASN A 58 -9.09 6.41 5.15
CA ASN A 58 -8.86 6.85 6.53
C ASN A 58 -9.75 8.05 6.94
N ARG A 59 -10.62 8.52 6.04
CA ARG A 59 -11.45 9.71 6.22
C ARG A 59 -10.66 10.99 6.55
N LEU A 60 -9.50 11.17 5.95
CA LEU A 60 -8.87 12.49 5.84
C LEU A 60 -9.60 13.35 4.81
N LEU A 61 -10.12 12.72 3.77
CA LEU A 61 -11.00 13.32 2.77
C LEU A 61 -12.41 12.71 2.87
N VAL A 62 -13.40 13.47 2.41
CA VAL A 62 -14.81 13.06 2.39
C VAL A 62 -15.33 13.20 0.96
N PRO A 63 -15.94 12.17 0.39
CA PRO A 63 -16.47 12.24 -0.96
C PRO A 63 -17.60 13.27 -1.09
N GLN A 64 -17.73 13.89 -2.27
CA GLN A 64 -18.86 14.76 -2.58
C GLN A 64 -20.11 13.96 -2.95
N LYS A 65 -19.93 12.78 -3.58
CA LYS A 65 -21.02 11.86 -3.93
C LYS A 65 -20.60 10.44 -3.59
N GLY A 66 -21.57 9.54 -3.52
CA GLY A 66 -21.37 8.14 -3.19
C GLY A 66 -21.28 7.89 -1.71
N LYS A 67 -20.91 6.67 -1.35
CA LYS A 67 -20.88 6.18 0.02
C LYS A 67 -19.51 5.58 0.35
N LEU A 68 -19.00 5.97 1.52
CA LEU A 68 -17.93 5.27 2.22
C LEU A 68 -18.57 4.52 3.38
N VAL A 69 -18.38 3.22 3.45
CA VAL A 69 -18.90 2.37 4.53
C VAL A 69 -17.72 1.69 5.22
N VAL A 70 -17.67 1.79 6.54
CA VAL A 70 -16.67 1.11 7.38
C VAL A 70 -17.44 0.31 8.42
N ASP A 71 -17.23 -1.00 8.47
CA ASP A 71 -17.98 -1.90 9.35
C ASP A 71 -19.49 -1.74 9.21
N GLU A 72 -20.01 -1.87 8.01
CA GLU A 72 -21.44 -1.75 7.71
C GLU A 72 -22.07 -0.39 8.09
N LYS A 73 -21.26 0.56 8.57
CA LYS A 73 -21.70 1.90 8.94
C LYS A 73 -21.30 2.92 7.89
N GLU A 74 -22.27 3.63 7.34
CA GLU A 74 -22.01 4.73 6.41
C GLU A 74 -21.25 5.87 7.11
N VAL A 75 -20.14 6.26 6.50
CA VAL A 75 -19.27 7.34 6.98
C VAL A 75 -19.71 8.67 6.36
N THR A 76 -20.29 9.53 7.17
CA THR A 76 -20.75 10.86 6.79
C THR A 76 -19.84 11.95 7.35
N LYS A 77 -20.11 13.20 6.99
CA LYS A 77 -19.42 14.37 7.58
C LYS A 77 -19.58 14.46 9.11
N ARG A 78 -20.64 13.88 9.67
CA ARG A 78 -20.95 13.89 11.11
C ARG A 78 -20.41 12.68 11.87
N THR A 79 -19.91 11.65 11.15
CA THR A 79 -19.36 10.44 11.78
C THR A 79 -18.10 10.79 12.57
N LYS A 80 -17.98 10.28 13.79
CA LYS A 80 -16.79 10.45 14.63
C LYS A 80 -15.58 9.84 13.95
N LEU A 81 -14.44 10.55 13.95
CA LEU A 81 -13.20 10.14 13.25
C LEU A 81 -12.46 9.00 13.97
N LEU A 82 -12.45 9.03 15.29
CA LEU A 82 -11.64 8.12 16.11
C LEU A 82 -11.88 6.64 15.78
N PRO A 83 -13.14 6.14 15.69
CA PRO A 83 -13.38 4.72 15.37
C PRO A 83 -12.85 4.32 14.00
N ILE A 84 -12.90 5.21 13.00
CA ILE A 84 -12.42 4.93 11.62
C ILE A 84 -10.89 4.89 11.63
N ARG A 85 -10.25 5.92 12.20
CA ARG A 85 -8.78 6.06 12.21
C ARG A 85 -8.09 5.03 13.09
N LYS A 86 -8.77 4.52 14.11
CA LYS A 86 -8.28 3.38 14.88
C LYS A 86 -8.16 2.13 14.00
N LYS A 87 -9.13 1.92 13.12
CA LYS A 87 -9.24 0.73 12.28
C LYS A 87 -8.37 0.79 11.03
N VAL A 88 -8.30 1.98 10.41
CA VAL A 88 -7.51 2.22 9.20
C VAL A 88 -6.34 3.13 9.58
N GLY A 89 -5.20 2.53 9.89
CA GLY A 89 -3.95 3.24 10.09
C GLY A 89 -3.41 3.76 8.76
N LEU A 90 -2.86 4.97 8.74
CA LEU A 90 -2.27 5.57 7.54
C LEU A 90 -0.86 6.09 7.85
N VAL A 91 0.11 5.56 7.11
CA VAL A 91 1.50 6.00 7.08
C VAL A 91 1.72 6.82 5.80
N PHE A 92 2.11 8.09 5.92
CA PHE A 92 2.37 8.97 4.79
C PHE A 92 3.72 8.69 4.12
N GLN A 93 3.92 9.22 2.93
CA GLN A 93 5.13 9.04 2.11
C GLN A 93 6.43 9.40 2.85
N PHE A 94 6.39 10.42 3.71
CA PHE A 94 7.51 10.83 4.58
C PHE A 94 7.06 10.71 6.03
N PRO A 95 7.04 9.49 6.59
CA PRO A 95 6.44 9.24 7.89
C PRO A 95 7.19 9.93 9.04
N GLU A 96 8.46 10.28 8.86
CA GLU A 96 9.24 11.07 9.78
C GLU A 96 8.64 12.46 10.08
N TYR A 97 7.87 13.02 9.18
CA TYR A 97 7.15 14.29 9.41
C TYR A 97 5.89 14.13 10.27
N GLN A 98 5.52 12.89 10.61
CA GLN A 98 4.42 12.62 11.54
C GLN A 98 4.86 12.65 13.00
N ILE A 99 6.17 12.65 13.26
CA ILE A 99 6.77 12.64 14.60
C ILE A 99 6.78 14.06 15.17
N PHE A 100 6.37 14.22 16.43
CA PHE A 100 6.28 15.53 17.08
C PHE A 100 6.59 15.55 18.58
N GLU A 101 6.70 14.37 19.22
CA GLU A 101 7.01 14.27 20.65
C GLU A 101 8.50 14.31 20.94
N ASP A 102 8.87 14.56 22.19
CA ASP A 102 10.26 14.70 22.66
C ASP A 102 10.96 13.36 22.93
N THR A 103 10.17 12.27 23.11
CA THR A 103 10.69 10.90 23.22
C THR A 103 9.93 9.93 22.33
N VAL A 104 10.63 8.88 21.88
CA VAL A 104 10.05 7.83 21.04
C VAL A 104 8.84 7.18 21.73
N LEU A 105 8.95 6.85 23.03
CA LEU A 105 7.84 6.23 23.77
C LEU A 105 6.60 7.11 23.81
N LYS A 106 6.77 8.42 24.02
CA LYS A 106 5.65 9.36 24.02
C LYS A 106 4.98 9.43 22.66
N ASP A 107 5.77 9.52 21.61
CA ASP A 107 5.28 9.60 20.23
C ASP A 107 4.51 8.35 19.85
N VAL A 108 5.08 7.17 20.07
CA VAL A 108 4.43 5.88 19.78
C VAL A 108 3.18 5.66 20.62
N SER A 109 3.15 6.11 21.90
CA SER A 109 1.98 5.98 22.76
C SER A 109 0.88 7.00 22.49
N PHE A 110 1.11 8.01 21.67
CA PHE A 110 0.14 9.07 21.38
C PHE A 110 -1.16 8.54 20.75
N GLY A 111 -1.06 7.66 19.76
CA GLY A 111 -2.21 7.02 19.13
C GLY A 111 -3.07 6.25 20.13
N PRO A 112 -2.54 5.25 20.84
CA PRO A 112 -3.23 4.53 21.90
C PRO A 112 -3.88 5.41 22.95
N LYS A 113 -3.19 6.48 23.42
CA LYS A 113 -3.75 7.45 24.38
C LYS A 113 -4.95 8.17 23.81
N ASN A 114 -4.88 8.67 22.58
CA ASN A 114 -5.98 9.37 21.91
C ASN A 114 -7.20 8.46 21.64
N PHE A 115 -6.96 7.20 21.30
CA PHE A 115 -8.02 6.21 21.14
C PHE A 115 -8.55 5.66 22.45
N LYS A 116 -8.00 6.11 23.59
CA LYS A 116 -8.38 5.67 24.94
C LYS A 116 -8.29 4.15 25.11
N LEU A 117 -7.20 3.57 24.59
CA LEU A 117 -6.89 2.16 24.76
C LEU A 117 -6.31 1.92 26.16
N ASP A 118 -6.56 0.73 26.69
CA ASP A 118 -5.95 0.31 27.95
C ASP A 118 -4.43 0.13 27.78
N ASN A 119 -3.69 0.55 28.80
CA ASN A 119 -2.23 0.40 28.87
C ASN A 119 -1.48 0.95 27.62
N PRO A 120 -1.67 2.22 27.25
CA PRO A 120 -1.15 2.78 25.99
C PRO A 120 0.39 2.69 25.86
N GLU A 121 1.13 2.78 26.97
CA GLU A 121 2.59 2.65 26.98
C GLU A 121 3.03 1.20 26.75
N THR A 122 2.31 0.22 27.29
CA THR A 122 2.56 -1.20 27.01
C THR A 122 2.35 -1.49 25.53
N LEU A 123 1.26 -0.99 24.93
CA LEU A 123 0.99 -1.13 23.50
C LEU A 123 2.08 -0.48 22.64
N ALA A 124 2.59 0.66 23.08
CA ALA A 124 3.70 1.33 22.40
C ALA A 124 4.98 0.48 22.45
N ILE A 125 5.32 -0.08 23.61
CA ILE A 125 6.49 -0.95 23.79
C ILE A 125 6.36 -2.20 22.91
N GLU A 126 5.20 -2.89 22.92
CA GLU A 126 4.93 -4.04 22.05
C GLU A 126 5.15 -3.71 20.56
N ALA A 127 4.68 -2.56 20.10
CA ALA A 127 4.87 -2.12 18.72
C ALA A 127 6.35 -1.80 18.42
N MET A 128 7.07 -1.20 19.37
CA MET A 128 8.50 -0.91 19.24
C MET A 128 9.35 -2.19 19.24
N GLU A 129 9.01 -3.18 20.05
CA GLU A 129 9.65 -4.49 20.08
C GLU A 129 9.47 -5.20 18.73
N THR A 130 8.26 -5.17 18.19
CA THR A 130 7.94 -5.76 16.87
C THR A 130 8.79 -5.15 15.74
N LEU A 131 9.16 -3.87 15.85
CA LEU A 131 10.01 -3.16 14.87
C LEU A 131 11.52 -3.16 15.23
N GLY A 132 11.90 -3.80 16.35
CA GLY A 132 13.29 -3.86 16.80
C GLY A 132 13.87 -2.50 17.21
N ILE A 133 13.05 -1.62 17.80
CA ILE A 133 13.44 -0.26 18.23
C ILE A 133 13.12 0.04 19.70
N ALA A 134 12.86 -1.00 20.51
CA ALA A 134 12.49 -0.83 21.92
C ALA A 134 13.59 -0.15 22.77
N ASP A 135 14.84 -0.33 22.39
CA ASP A 135 16.02 0.30 22.99
C ASP A 135 16.06 1.83 22.79
N LEU A 136 15.30 2.34 21.82
CA LEU A 136 15.22 3.77 21.49
C LEU A 136 14.15 4.52 22.28
N LYS A 137 13.39 3.86 23.16
CA LYS A 137 12.19 4.41 23.82
C LYS A 137 12.37 5.78 24.48
N ASP A 138 13.52 5.98 25.12
CA ASP A 138 13.85 7.20 25.86
C ASP A 138 14.63 8.23 25.03
N ARG A 139 14.96 7.89 23.76
CA ARG A 139 15.67 8.78 22.84
C ARG A 139 14.74 9.86 22.28
N ASN A 140 15.35 11.00 21.99
CA ASN A 140 14.67 12.03 21.19
C ASN A 140 14.60 11.55 19.73
N PRO A 141 13.39 11.42 19.13
CA PRO A 141 13.24 10.87 17.78
C PRO A 141 13.95 11.69 16.71
N PHE A 142 14.11 13.01 16.90
CA PHE A 142 14.80 13.88 15.95
C PHE A 142 16.33 13.70 15.92
N THR A 143 16.89 12.89 16.81
CA THR A 143 18.31 12.50 16.81
C THR A 143 18.57 11.16 16.13
N LEU A 144 17.52 10.49 15.66
CA LEU A 144 17.56 9.17 15.04
C LEU A 144 17.91 9.27 13.54
N SER A 145 18.38 8.17 12.96
CA SER A 145 18.51 8.06 11.51
C SER A 145 17.13 8.07 10.82
N GLY A 146 17.08 8.43 9.54
CA GLY A 146 15.81 8.43 8.78
C GLY A 146 15.09 7.07 8.81
N GLY A 147 15.84 5.96 8.72
CA GLY A 147 15.26 4.61 8.84
C GLY A 147 14.67 4.33 10.22
N GLN A 148 15.36 4.78 11.30
CA GLN A 148 14.85 4.65 12.66
C GLN A 148 13.61 5.53 12.89
N MET A 149 13.60 6.79 12.41
CA MET A 149 12.44 7.67 12.48
C MET A 149 11.24 7.04 11.75
N ARG A 150 11.46 6.43 10.59
CA ARG A 150 10.41 5.72 9.85
C ARG A 150 9.82 4.56 10.65
N LYS A 151 10.68 3.74 11.29
CA LYS A 151 10.22 2.67 12.19
C LYS A 151 9.41 3.23 13.37
N VAL A 152 9.82 4.35 13.96
CA VAL A 152 9.08 5.04 15.03
C VAL A 152 7.67 5.45 14.55
N ALA A 153 7.58 6.09 13.39
CA ALA A 153 6.28 6.52 12.84
C ALA A 153 5.34 5.34 12.53
N ILE A 154 5.88 4.24 11.99
CA ILE A 154 5.12 3.00 11.76
C ILE A 154 4.68 2.40 13.10
N ALA A 155 5.55 2.36 14.11
CA ALA A 155 5.22 1.88 15.45
C ALA A 155 4.07 2.68 16.08
N GLY A 156 4.06 4.00 15.90
CA GLY A 156 2.99 4.89 16.39
C GLY A 156 1.60 4.54 15.83
N ILE A 157 1.55 4.11 14.57
CA ILE A 157 0.29 3.63 13.97
C ILE A 157 -0.04 2.22 14.46
N LEU A 158 0.94 1.29 14.46
CA LEU A 158 0.75 -0.11 14.88
C LEU A 158 0.34 -0.26 16.35
N ALA A 159 0.84 0.60 17.24
CA ALA A 159 0.49 0.60 18.66
C ALA A 159 -1.03 0.74 18.88
N SER A 160 -1.74 1.32 17.93
CA SER A 160 -3.21 1.45 17.96
C SER A 160 -3.95 0.20 17.50
N LYS A 161 -3.24 -0.87 17.10
CA LYS A 161 -3.75 -2.16 16.60
C LYS A 161 -4.80 -1.95 15.49
N PRO A 162 -4.40 -1.37 14.34
CA PRO A 162 -5.32 -1.19 13.21
C PRO A 162 -5.65 -2.54 12.55
N ASP A 163 -6.83 -2.64 11.94
CA ASP A 163 -7.24 -3.81 11.16
C ASP A 163 -6.69 -3.72 9.72
N ILE A 164 -6.52 -2.49 9.21
CA ILE A 164 -5.96 -2.18 7.89
C ILE A 164 -4.84 -1.15 8.07
N LEU A 165 -3.67 -1.45 7.53
CA LEU A 165 -2.52 -0.54 7.50
C LEU A 165 -2.29 -0.07 6.06
N VAL A 166 -2.47 1.21 5.84
CA VAL A 166 -2.24 1.88 4.55
C VAL A 166 -0.88 2.57 4.59
N LEU A 167 -0.02 2.32 3.60
CA LEU A 167 1.30 2.93 3.51
C LEU A 167 1.46 3.59 2.13
N ASP A 168 1.77 4.87 2.13
CA ASP A 168 1.99 5.64 0.91
C ASP A 168 3.50 5.69 0.62
N GLU A 169 3.96 4.91 -0.36
CA GLU A 169 5.35 4.79 -0.82
C GLU A 169 6.39 4.62 0.31
N PRO A 170 6.22 3.67 1.24
CA PRO A 170 7.04 3.60 2.46
C PRO A 170 8.51 3.20 2.20
N THR A 171 8.83 2.74 1.00
CA THR A 171 10.18 2.28 0.63
C THR A 171 11.02 3.34 -0.07
N VAL A 172 10.45 4.50 -0.39
CA VAL A 172 11.16 5.59 -1.06
C VAL A 172 12.31 6.10 -0.19
N GLY A 173 13.51 6.21 -0.78
CA GLY A 173 14.71 6.69 -0.10
C GLY A 173 15.38 5.67 0.81
N LEU A 174 14.93 4.42 0.86
CA LEU A 174 15.62 3.33 1.54
C LEU A 174 16.64 2.67 0.59
N ASP A 175 17.75 2.20 1.16
CA ASP A 175 18.64 1.25 0.49
C ASP A 175 17.96 -0.12 0.36
N SER A 176 18.55 -1.00 -0.48
CA SER A 176 17.93 -2.30 -0.80
C SER A 176 17.72 -3.19 0.43
N ALA A 177 18.64 -3.18 1.39
CA ALA A 177 18.55 -4.01 2.59
C ALA A 177 17.42 -3.50 3.52
N SER A 178 17.37 -2.21 3.78
CA SER A 178 16.32 -1.57 4.58
C SER A 178 14.93 -1.69 3.94
N LYS A 179 14.87 -1.63 2.60
CA LYS A 179 13.63 -1.86 1.84
C LYS A 179 13.14 -3.28 2.04
N GLU A 180 14.01 -4.28 1.88
CA GLU A 180 13.64 -5.67 2.03
C GLU A 180 13.22 -5.99 3.47
N GLU A 181 13.97 -5.49 4.47
CA GLU A 181 13.61 -5.61 5.90
C GLU A 181 12.20 -5.07 6.18
N LEU A 182 11.85 -3.89 5.66
CA LEU A 182 10.53 -3.30 5.84
C LEU A 182 9.43 -4.15 5.16
N LEU A 183 9.66 -4.64 3.96
CA LEU A 183 8.67 -5.41 3.22
C LEU A 183 8.44 -6.80 3.84
N GLU A 184 9.49 -7.49 4.28
CA GLU A 184 9.36 -8.75 5.03
C GLU A 184 8.64 -8.53 6.36
N PHE A 185 8.92 -7.43 7.06
CA PHE A 185 8.19 -7.03 8.26
C PHE A 185 6.69 -6.82 7.98
N LEU A 186 6.33 -6.10 6.90
CA LEU A 186 4.92 -5.90 6.53
C LEU A 186 4.23 -7.22 6.16
N LYS A 187 4.96 -8.14 5.52
CA LYS A 187 4.48 -9.48 5.21
C LYS A 187 4.23 -10.28 6.49
N ASP A 188 5.17 -10.25 7.45
CA ASP A 188 4.99 -10.91 8.74
C ASP A 188 3.76 -10.38 9.50
N LEU A 189 3.57 -9.06 9.53
CA LEU A 189 2.36 -8.46 10.10
C LEU A 189 1.07 -8.97 9.43
N ASN A 190 1.10 -9.09 8.11
CA ASN A 190 -0.04 -9.61 7.36
C ASN A 190 -0.31 -11.07 7.69
N GLU A 191 0.72 -11.93 7.69
CA GLU A 191 0.58 -13.37 7.87
C GLU A 191 0.32 -13.77 9.34
N THR A 192 0.99 -13.11 10.31
CA THR A 192 0.94 -13.50 11.73
C THR A 192 -0.05 -12.71 12.56
N LYS A 193 -0.23 -11.42 12.25
CA LYS A 193 -1.16 -10.53 12.98
C LYS A 193 -2.47 -10.31 12.23
N HIS A 194 -2.60 -10.87 11.02
CA HIS A 194 -3.78 -10.76 10.16
C HIS A 194 -4.20 -9.32 9.85
N ILE A 195 -3.25 -8.38 9.84
CA ILE A 195 -3.47 -6.99 9.44
C ILE A 195 -3.49 -6.93 7.91
N SER A 196 -4.54 -6.38 7.32
CA SER A 196 -4.54 -6.12 5.88
C SER A 196 -3.61 -4.96 5.54
N ILE A 197 -2.76 -5.16 4.55
CA ILE A 197 -1.79 -4.17 4.08
C ILE A 197 -2.26 -3.57 2.76
N VAL A 198 -2.32 -2.25 2.69
CA VAL A 198 -2.56 -1.50 1.44
C VAL A 198 -1.33 -0.65 1.16
N LEU A 199 -0.58 -1.03 0.14
CA LEU A 199 0.70 -0.43 -0.20
C LEU A 199 0.59 0.39 -1.48
N ILE A 200 0.81 1.70 -1.42
CA ILE A 200 1.08 2.48 -2.64
C ILE A 200 2.54 2.27 -3.00
N THR A 201 2.79 1.85 -4.22
CA THR A 201 4.14 1.69 -4.75
C THR A 201 4.17 1.89 -6.27
N HIS A 202 5.32 2.28 -6.79
CA HIS A 202 5.64 2.27 -8.22
C HIS A 202 6.64 1.16 -8.58
N ASP A 203 6.98 0.31 -7.62
CA ASP A 203 7.94 -0.77 -7.78
C ASP A 203 7.23 -2.10 -8.08
N MET A 204 7.31 -2.54 -9.31
CA MET A 204 6.61 -3.74 -9.78
C MET A 204 7.21 -5.05 -9.24
N GLU A 205 8.48 -5.04 -8.79
CA GLU A 205 9.07 -6.18 -8.06
C GLU A 205 8.36 -6.38 -6.71
N VAL A 206 8.08 -5.29 -6.02
CA VAL A 206 7.32 -5.32 -4.76
C VAL A 206 5.91 -5.84 -5.00
N VAL A 207 5.27 -5.40 -6.07
CA VAL A 207 3.91 -5.84 -6.44
C VAL A 207 3.88 -7.36 -6.65
N THR A 208 4.77 -7.91 -7.45
CA THR A 208 4.76 -9.34 -7.78
C THR A 208 5.26 -10.24 -6.66
N LYS A 209 6.17 -9.73 -5.80
CA LYS A 209 6.74 -10.52 -4.70
C LYS A 209 5.82 -10.57 -3.46
N TYR A 210 5.13 -9.47 -3.14
CA TYR A 210 4.43 -9.33 -1.86
C TYR A 210 2.91 -9.19 -1.99
N CYS A 211 2.40 -8.60 -3.08
CA CYS A 211 0.99 -8.25 -3.18
C CYS A 211 0.21 -9.33 -3.95
N ARG A 212 -0.90 -9.80 -3.38
CA ARG A 212 -1.80 -10.76 -4.04
C ARG A 212 -2.82 -10.08 -4.95
N ARG A 213 -3.18 -8.84 -4.63
CA ARG A 213 -4.17 -8.04 -5.35
C ARG A 213 -3.59 -6.69 -5.71
N THR A 214 -3.85 -6.23 -6.92
CA THR A 214 -3.41 -4.91 -7.39
C THR A 214 -4.59 -4.10 -7.87
N ILE A 215 -4.64 -2.85 -7.41
CA ILE A 215 -5.59 -1.84 -7.87
C ILE A 215 -4.79 -0.84 -8.73
N VAL A 216 -5.14 -0.75 -9.99
CA VAL A 216 -4.50 0.19 -10.93
C VAL A 216 -5.37 1.42 -11.08
N LEU A 217 -4.80 2.59 -10.78
CA LEU A 217 -5.46 3.89 -10.95
C LEU A 217 -4.92 4.62 -12.18
N LYS A 218 -5.84 5.10 -13.04
CA LYS A 218 -5.55 5.94 -14.19
C LYS A 218 -6.52 7.12 -14.23
N LYS A 219 -5.98 8.34 -14.20
CA LYS A 219 -6.77 9.60 -14.29
C LYS A 219 -7.99 9.61 -13.35
N GLY A 220 -7.77 9.22 -12.10
CA GLY A 220 -8.82 9.21 -11.08
C GLY A 220 -9.85 8.07 -11.18
N ASN A 221 -9.66 7.08 -12.05
CA ASN A 221 -10.52 5.91 -12.15
C ASN A 221 -9.76 4.63 -11.82
N ILE A 222 -10.46 3.62 -11.30
CA ILE A 222 -9.90 2.27 -11.19
C ILE A 222 -9.97 1.64 -12.59
N LEU A 223 -8.79 1.33 -13.14
CA LEU A 223 -8.65 0.67 -14.43
C LEU A 223 -8.64 -0.85 -14.27
N TYR A 224 -8.08 -1.34 -13.16
CA TYR A 224 -7.97 -2.75 -12.82
C TYR A 224 -8.08 -2.95 -11.32
N ASP A 225 -8.68 -4.05 -10.92
CA ASP A 225 -8.75 -4.52 -9.53
C ASP A 225 -8.80 -6.05 -9.57
N GLY A 226 -7.66 -6.69 -9.32
CA GLY A 226 -7.54 -8.14 -9.50
C GLY A 226 -6.19 -8.70 -9.03
N ASP A 227 -5.90 -9.93 -9.45
CA ASP A 227 -4.67 -10.64 -9.11
C ASP A 227 -3.43 -9.90 -9.63
N SER A 228 -2.39 -9.81 -8.79
CA SER A 228 -1.18 -9.03 -9.11
C SER A 228 -0.35 -9.66 -10.24
N LEU A 229 -0.34 -10.98 -10.36
CA LEU A 229 0.45 -11.66 -11.40
C LEU A 229 -0.28 -11.66 -12.74
N GLU A 230 -1.61 -11.77 -12.73
CA GLU A 230 -2.43 -11.70 -13.94
C GLU A 230 -2.45 -10.31 -14.57
N LEU A 231 -2.25 -9.24 -13.76
CA LEU A 231 -2.10 -7.87 -14.26
C LEU A 231 -1.08 -7.78 -15.40
N PHE A 232 0.08 -8.42 -15.22
CA PHE A 232 1.20 -8.32 -16.18
C PHE A 232 1.05 -9.20 -17.42
N ARG A 233 0.06 -10.10 -17.46
CA ARG A 233 -0.26 -10.90 -18.65
C ARG A 233 -1.08 -10.15 -19.68
N ASP A 234 -1.73 -9.06 -19.27
CA ASP A 234 -2.48 -8.18 -20.17
C ASP A 234 -1.58 -7.01 -20.62
N GLU A 235 -0.85 -7.22 -21.74
CA GLU A 235 0.08 -6.22 -22.32
C GLU A 235 -0.64 -4.89 -22.57
N LYS A 236 -1.88 -4.92 -23.05
CA LYS A 236 -2.66 -3.71 -23.32
C LYS A 236 -2.98 -2.95 -22.03
N LEU A 237 -3.32 -3.66 -20.97
CA LEU A 237 -3.60 -3.06 -19.66
C LEU A 237 -2.33 -2.41 -19.08
N VAL A 238 -1.18 -3.09 -19.16
CA VAL A 238 0.12 -2.57 -18.69
C VAL A 238 0.49 -1.30 -19.47
N GLU A 239 0.34 -1.31 -20.81
CA GLU A 239 0.59 -0.15 -21.66
C GLU A 239 -0.39 1.00 -21.36
N ASP A 240 -1.69 0.72 -21.30
CA ASP A 240 -2.73 1.70 -20.97
C ASP A 240 -2.51 2.34 -19.59
N ALA A 241 -2.07 1.56 -18.61
CA ALA A 241 -1.78 2.02 -17.26
C ALA A 241 -0.44 2.78 -17.15
N HIS A 242 0.40 2.75 -18.19
CA HIS A 242 1.78 3.21 -18.18
C HIS A 242 2.59 2.59 -17.04
N LEU A 243 2.43 1.29 -16.84
CA LEU A 243 3.20 0.53 -15.86
C LEU A 243 4.44 -0.08 -16.53
N ASP A 244 5.51 -0.21 -15.75
CA ASP A 244 6.65 -1.04 -16.14
C ASP A 244 6.37 -2.51 -15.85
N TYR A 245 7.07 -3.40 -16.57
CA TYR A 245 7.15 -4.80 -16.17
C TYR A 245 8.20 -4.99 -15.06
N PRO A 246 8.06 -6.00 -14.19
CA PRO A 246 9.16 -6.47 -13.35
C PRO A 246 10.39 -6.75 -14.21
N HIS A 247 11.60 -6.46 -13.70
CA HIS A 247 12.83 -6.55 -14.49
C HIS A 247 13.03 -7.90 -15.15
N LEU A 248 12.77 -8.98 -14.38
CA LEU A 248 12.91 -10.34 -14.90
C LEU A 248 11.94 -10.63 -16.04
N THR A 249 10.67 -10.25 -15.87
CA THR A 249 9.64 -10.39 -16.92
C THR A 249 10.02 -9.60 -18.17
N LYS A 250 10.56 -8.38 -18.01
CA LYS A 250 11.02 -7.55 -19.12
C LYS A 250 12.14 -8.23 -19.90
N ILE A 251 13.14 -8.81 -19.21
CA ILE A 251 14.22 -9.59 -19.83
C ILE A 251 13.65 -10.79 -20.57
N MET A 252 12.73 -11.53 -19.96
CA MET A 252 12.11 -12.71 -20.58
C MET A 252 11.32 -12.36 -21.85
N ILE A 253 10.57 -11.24 -21.84
CA ILE A 253 9.85 -10.73 -23.02
C ILE A 253 10.84 -10.38 -24.14
N GLU A 254 11.95 -9.72 -23.82
CA GLU A 254 12.98 -9.35 -24.80
C GLU A 254 13.67 -10.59 -25.38
N LEU A 255 14.02 -11.57 -24.57
CA LEU A 255 14.61 -12.84 -25.01
C LEU A 255 13.65 -13.58 -25.93
N LYS A 256 12.38 -13.71 -25.56
CA LYS A 256 11.33 -14.32 -26.39
C LYS A 256 11.27 -13.66 -27.78
N LYS A 257 11.20 -12.32 -27.83
CA LYS A 257 11.11 -11.57 -29.08
C LYS A 257 12.39 -11.67 -29.93
N LYS A 258 13.56 -11.51 -29.29
CA LYS A 258 14.85 -11.46 -30.02
C LYS A 258 15.28 -12.80 -30.61
N TYR A 259 15.02 -13.89 -29.88
CA TYR A 259 15.47 -15.23 -30.25
C TYR A 259 14.33 -16.14 -30.69
N ASN A 260 13.12 -15.62 -30.83
CA ASN A 260 11.90 -16.36 -31.17
C ASN A 260 11.70 -17.64 -30.33
N LEU A 261 11.96 -17.52 -29.03
CA LEU A 261 11.85 -18.65 -28.10
C LEU A 261 10.38 -18.94 -27.78
N ASP A 262 10.02 -20.23 -27.73
CA ASP A 262 8.71 -20.67 -27.23
C ASP A 262 8.76 -20.79 -25.70
N ILE A 263 8.60 -19.64 -25.02
CA ILE A 263 8.62 -19.50 -23.56
C ILE A 263 7.44 -18.67 -23.07
N ASP A 264 7.00 -18.96 -21.83
CA ASP A 264 6.15 -18.05 -21.08
C ASP A 264 7.03 -16.98 -20.39
N PRO A 265 6.99 -15.72 -20.83
CA PRO A 265 7.87 -14.67 -20.29
C PRO A 265 7.42 -14.14 -18.93
N TYR A 266 6.21 -14.47 -18.47
CA TYR A 266 5.62 -13.96 -17.22
C TYR A 266 6.10 -14.80 -16.04
N LYS A 267 7.41 -14.72 -15.76
CA LYS A 267 8.08 -15.31 -14.60
C LYS A 267 8.55 -14.19 -13.68
N TYR A 268 8.31 -14.36 -12.39
CA TYR A 268 8.51 -13.33 -11.37
C TYR A 268 9.62 -13.70 -10.37
N ASP A 269 10.22 -14.87 -10.52
CA ASP A 269 11.38 -15.32 -9.75
C ASP A 269 12.42 -15.99 -10.64
N ALA A 270 13.68 -15.93 -10.23
CA ALA A 270 14.82 -16.40 -11.03
C ALA A 270 14.78 -17.91 -11.28
N ALA A 271 14.27 -18.72 -10.35
CA ALA A 271 14.24 -20.17 -10.50
C ALA A 271 13.23 -20.59 -11.59
N SER A 272 12.02 -20.03 -11.56
CA SER A 272 11.00 -20.31 -12.58
C SER A 272 11.41 -19.81 -13.97
N ALA A 273 12.07 -18.63 -14.06
CA ALA A 273 12.59 -18.11 -15.32
C ALA A 273 13.72 -18.99 -15.87
N PHE A 274 14.65 -19.42 -15.03
CA PHE A 274 15.73 -20.32 -15.41
C PHE A 274 15.19 -21.65 -15.96
N ASN A 275 14.26 -22.27 -15.24
CA ASN A 275 13.64 -23.53 -15.66
C ASN A 275 12.91 -23.39 -17.01
N GLU A 276 12.27 -22.25 -17.27
CA GLU A 276 11.58 -21.98 -18.52
C GLU A 276 12.57 -21.83 -19.69
N LEU A 277 13.67 -21.10 -19.48
CA LEU A 277 14.73 -20.94 -20.47
C LEU A 277 15.48 -22.26 -20.72
N GLU A 278 15.79 -23.02 -19.69
CA GLU A 278 16.47 -24.31 -19.82
C GLU A 278 15.67 -25.27 -20.70
N LYS A 279 14.35 -25.39 -20.47
CA LYS A 279 13.45 -26.21 -21.30
C LYS A 279 13.48 -25.80 -22.77
N ALA A 280 13.42 -24.49 -23.05
CA ALA A 280 13.43 -24.01 -24.41
C ALA A 280 14.78 -24.21 -25.13
N LEU A 281 15.90 -24.09 -24.40
CA LEU A 281 17.25 -24.24 -24.97
C LEU A 281 17.68 -25.70 -25.12
N ILE A 282 17.26 -26.59 -24.24
CA ILE A 282 17.58 -28.03 -24.30
C ILE A 282 16.61 -28.75 -25.23
N GLY A 283 15.30 -28.41 -25.19
CA GLY A 283 14.28 -29.01 -26.05
C GLY A 283 14.45 -28.70 -27.53
N GLY A 284 15.11 -27.58 -27.89
CA GLY A 284 15.42 -27.20 -29.30
C GLY A 284 16.62 -27.92 -29.92
N LYS A 285 17.28 -28.84 -29.20
CA LYS A 285 18.42 -29.62 -29.71
C LYS A 285 18.04 -30.99 -30.27
N HIS A 286 16.77 -31.29 -30.47
CA HIS A 286 16.27 -32.58 -30.96
C HIS A 286 15.46 -32.49 -32.26
N GLU A 287 15.73 -31.48 -33.13
CA GLU A 287 15.32 -31.52 -34.54
C GLU A 287 16.50 -31.34 -35.47
#